data_6ba905c65b85ad07376fa0a47e3d573f
#
_entry.id   6ba905c65b85ad07376fa0a47e3d573f
#
_cell.length_a   1.000
_cell.length_b   1.000
_cell.length_c   1.000
_cell.angle_alpha   90.00
_cell.angle_beta   90.00
_cell.angle_gamma   90.00
#
_symmetry.space_group_name_H-M   'P 1'
#
loop_
_entity.id
_entity.type
_entity.pdbx_description
1 polymer ?
#
loop_
_entity_poly.entity_id
_entity_poly.type
_entity_poly.pdbx_seq_one_letter_code
_entity_poly.pdbx_strand_id
1 'polypeptide(L)'
;MRFSGNEVEQKTGCVAYADANAMIRIGIISDTHGLLRPEAIERLAGAEHIIHAGDIGAPEVIEKLRRIAPTTAIRGNIDAGEWAKDYPDTKLVVLGGRALYVLHNLNEIKLDPAASGYDVVISGHSHRPKIETKNGVLYVNPGSAGPRRFKLPIAVATLAFSDRVLVPRILEIAP
;
A
#
# COMPACT_ATOMS: atom_id res chain seq x y z
N MET A 1 34.83 58.87 16.91
CA MET A 1 33.80 58.28 16.07
C MET A 1 33.87 56.77 16.22
N ARG A 2 32.86 56.14 16.84
CA ARG A 2 32.80 54.69 17.05
C ARG A 2 31.91 54.11 15.99
N PHE A 3 32.37 53.13 15.24
CA PHE A 3 31.52 52.31 14.37
C PHE A 3 31.22 50.99 15.09
N SER A 4 29.95 50.77 15.39
CA SER A 4 29.45 49.54 15.94
C SER A 4 29.23 48.53 14.80
N GLY A 5 29.93 47.39 14.86
CA GLY A 5 29.67 46.26 13.95
C GLY A 5 28.46 45.50 14.43
N ASN A 6 27.47 45.33 13.52
CA ASN A 6 26.38 44.39 13.71
C ASN A 6 26.85 42.99 13.32
N GLU A 7 26.97 42.12 14.32
CA GLU A 7 27.07 40.68 14.09
C GLU A 7 25.69 40.12 13.65
N VAL A 8 25.63 39.62 12.42
CA VAL A 8 24.52 38.86 11.95
C VAL A 8 24.73 37.41 12.35
N GLU A 9 24.01 36.96 13.37
CA GLU A 9 23.92 35.54 13.74
C GLU A 9 23.33 34.74 12.59
N GLN A 10 24.17 33.96 11.92
CA GLN A 10 23.74 32.94 11.00
C GLN A 10 23.17 31.78 11.82
N LYS A 11 21.82 31.68 11.86
CA LYS A 11 21.12 30.47 12.31
C LYS A 11 21.40 29.36 11.30
N THR A 12 22.35 28.50 11.62
CA THR A 12 22.54 27.21 10.94
C THR A 12 21.30 26.35 11.21
N GLY A 13 20.38 26.36 10.28
CA GLY A 13 19.26 25.43 10.26
C GLY A 13 19.82 24.01 10.09
N CYS A 14 19.75 23.21 11.14
CA CYS A 14 20.03 21.80 11.10
C CYS A 14 18.94 21.16 10.23
N VAL A 15 19.25 20.87 8.96
CA VAL A 15 18.41 20.03 8.12
C VAL A 15 18.55 18.62 8.70
N ALA A 16 17.51 18.14 9.40
CA ALA A 16 17.43 16.77 9.82
C ALA A 16 17.43 15.91 8.54
N TYR A 17 18.54 15.27 8.26
CA TYR A 17 18.59 14.21 7.28
C TYR A 17 17.67 13.10 7.79
N ALA A 18 16.53 12.88 7.13
CA ALA A 18 15.74 11.70 7.36
C ALA A 18 16.66 10.49 7.23
N ASP A 19 16.63 9.61 8.23
CA ASP A 19 17.52 8.47 8.33
C ASP A 19 17.34 7.63 7.04
N ALA A 20 18.33 7.64 6.15
CA ALA A 20 18.29 6.95 4.84
C ALA A 20 18.13 5.42 4.98
N ASN A 21 18.07 4.94 6.22
CA ASN A 21 17.91 3.56 6.61
C ASN A 21 16.56 3.25 7.28
N ALA A 22 15.69 4.26 7.45
CA ALA A 22 14.38 4.02 8.06
C ALA A 22 13.54 3.12 7.14
N MET A 23 13.12 1.97 7.66
CA MET A 23 12.24 1.03 6.96
C MET A 23 10.80 1.50 7.08
N ILE A 24 10.17 1.83 5.96
CA ILE A 24 8.72 2.07 5.89
C ILE A 24 8.02 0.72 5.81
N ARG A 25 6.99 0.53 6.64
CA ARG A 25 6.15 -0.67 6.60
C ARG A 25 4.74 -0.32 6.17
N ILE A 26 4.29 -0.92 5.08
CA ILE A 26 2.90 -0.79 4.62
C ILE A 26 2.14 -2.11 4.76
N GLY A 27 0.84 -2.00 5.00
CA GLY A 27 -0.11 -3.09 4.91
C GLY A 27 -0.75 -3.14 3.52
N ILE A 28 -1.00 -4.33 3.01
CA ILE A 28 -1.67 -4.56 1.72
C ILE A 28 -2.81 -5.54 1.93
N ILE A 29 -4.01 -5.14 1.53
CA ILE A 29 -5.25 -5.91 1.66
C ILE A 29 -6.06 -5.81 0.37
N SER A 30 -6.83 -6.83 0.05
CA SER A 30 -7.71 -6.85 -1.13
C SER A 30 -8.90 -7.78 -0.91
N ASP A 31 -9.91 -7.66 -1.77
CA ASP A 31 -11.02 -8.61 -1.89
C ASP A 31 -11.72 -8.86 -0.55
N THR A 32 -12.00 -7.77 0.18
CA THR A 32 -12.71 -7.81 1.47
C THR A 32 -14.20 -8.09 1.31
N HIS A 33 -14.80 -7.73 0.17
CA HIS A 33 -16.22 -7.98 -0.12
C HIS A 33 -17.16 -7.57 1.03
N GLY A 34 -16.86 -6.40 1.68
CA GLY A 34 -17.64 -5.88 2.81
C GLY A 34 -17.28 -6.48 4.17
N LEU A 35 -16.42 -7.51 4.21
CA LEU A 35 -15.99 -8.16 5.45
C LEU A 35 -14.56 -7.77 5.81
N LEU A 36 -14.37 -6.98 6.86
CA LEU A 36 -13.06 -6.75 7.45
C LEU A 36 -12.93 -7.54 8.75
N ARG A 37 -12.12 -8.59 8.72
CA ARG A 37 -11.90 -9.50 9.84
C ARG A 37 -11.05 -8.84 10.94
N PRO A 38 -11.32 -9.10 12.24
CA PRO A 38 -10.46 -8.63 13.32
C PRO A 38 -8.99 -9.08 13.14
N GLU A 39 -8.77 -10.31 12.70
CA GLU A 39 -7.43 -10.88 12.49
C GLU A 39 -6.68 -10.15 11.36
N ALA A 40 -7.38 -9.67 10.32
CA ALA A 40 -6.77 -8.83 9.30
C ALA A 40 -6.31 -7.49 9.89
N ILE A 41 -7.12 -6.89 10.77
CA ILE A 41 -6.77 -5.66 11.49
C ILE A 41 -5.51 -5.87 12.33
N GLU A 42 -5.43 -6.98 13.07
CA GLU A 42 -4.26 -7.33 13.88
C GLU A 42 -2.99 -7.49 13.03
N ARG A 43 -3.09 -8.15 11.88
CA ARG A 43 -1.95 -8.33 10.95
C ARG A 43 -1.47 -7.02 10.31
N LEU A 44 -2.38 -6.06 10.14
CA LEU A 44 -2.06 -4.74 9.58
C LEU A 44 -1.62 -3.73 10.64
N ALA A 45 -1.74 -4.06 11.93
CA ALA A 45 -1.32 -3.18 13.01
C ALA A 45 0.16 -2.80 12.89
N GLY A 46 0.46 -1.52 13.15
CA GLY A 46 1.81 -0.96 13.02
C GLY A 46 2.25 -0.68 11.57
N ALA A 47 1.35 -0.80 10.59
CA ALA A 47 1.60 -0.25 9.26
C ALA A 47 1.55 1.28 9.30
N GLU A 48 2.45 1.94 8.58
CA GLU A 48 2.49 3.39 8.43
C GLU A 48 1.53 3.87 7.33
N HIS A 49 1.18 2.97 6.42
CA HIS A 49 0.21 3.18 5.37
C HIS A 49 -0.47 1.86 5.00
N ILE A 50 -1.72 1.90 4.56
CA ILE A 50 -2.44 0.72 4.08
C ILE A 50 -2.86 0.95 2.64
N ILE A 51 -2.72 -0.08 1.80
CA ILE A 51 -3.21 -0.11 0.42
C ILE A 51 -4.27 -1.18 0.30
N HIS A 52 -5.48 -0.78 -0.14
CA HIS A 52 -6.56 -1.69 -0.49
C HIS A 52 -6.67 -1.82 -2.02
N ALA A 53 -6.42 -3.01 -2.55
CA ALA A 53 -6.32 -3.27 -3.98
C ALA A 53 -7.65 -3.68 -4.66
N GLY A 54 -8.78 -3.14 -4.17
CA GLY A 54 -10.10 -3.29 -4.79
C GLY A 54 -10.93 -4.46 -4.27
N ASP A 55 -12.17 -4.55 -4.78
CA ASP A 55 -13.23 -5.42 -4.27
C ASP A 55 -13.48 -5.17 -2.77
N ILE A 56 -13.69 -3.90 -2.46
CA ILE A 56 -13.91 -3.38 -1.10
C ILE A 56 -15.24 -3.90 -0.55
N GLY A 57 -16.32 -3.74 -1.33
CA GLY A 57 -17.66 -4.22 -1.05
C GLY A 57 -18.50 -3.32 -0.15
N ALA A 58 -17.88 -2.47 0.69
CA ALA A 58 -18.59 -1.50 1.54
C ALA A 58 -17.65 -0.39 2.02
N PRO A 59 -18.08 0.89 2.06
CA PRO A 59 -17.25 2.01 2.46
C PRO A 59 -16.73 1.90 3.90
N GLU A 60 -17.47 1.26 4.79
CA GLU A 60 -17.10 1.05 6.20
C GLU A 60 -15.81 0.25 6.35
N VAL A 61 -15.43 -0.57 5.37
CA VAL A 61 -14.15 -1.28 5.34
C VAL A 61 -13.00 -0.26 5.34
N ILE A 62 -13.07 0.73 4.45
CA ILE A 62 -12.02 1.74 4.35
C ILE A 62 -12.01 2.66 5.57
N GLU A 63 -13.17 3.01 6.11
CA GLU A 63 -13.26 3.79 7.34
C GLU A 63 -12.57 3.09 8.52
N LYS A 64 -12.78 1.77 8.66
CA LYS A 64 -12.10 0.97 9.69
C LYS A 64 -10.59 0.88 9.46
N LEU A 65 -10.14 0.70 8.22
CA LEU A 65 -8.71 0.67 7.90
C LEU A 65 -8.03 2.01 8.20
N ARG A 66 -8.70 3.14 7.93
CA ARG A 66 -8.21 4.49 8.24
C ARG A 66 -8.00 4.75 9.73
N ARG A 67 -8.64 3.96 10.61
CA ARG A 67 -8.39 4.03 12.07
C ARG A 67 -7.07 3.38 12.47
N ILE A 68 -6.49 2.55 11.58
CA ILE A 68 -5.20 1.90 11.82
C ILE A 68 -4.07 2.79 11.28
N ALA A 69 -4.18 3.21 10.00
CA ALA A 69 -3.20 4.03 9.32
C ALA A 69 -3.85 4.80 8.13
N PRO A 70 -3.18 5.83 7.59
CA PRO A 70 -3.55 6.42 6.32
C PRO A 70 -3.76 5.33 5.27
N THR A 71 -4.89 5.37 4.57
CA THR A 71 -5.30 4.30 3.65
C THR A 71 -5.54 4.85 2.26
N THR A 72 -4.86 4.28 1.27
CA THR A 72 -5.15 4.43 -0.15
C THR A 72 -5.94 3.22 -0.63
N ALA A 73 -7.03 3.46 -1.34
CA ALA A 73 -7.83 2.40 -1.94
C ALA A 73 -8.10 2.67 -3.41
N ILE A 74 -8.26 1.61 -4.17
CA ILE A 74 -8.82 1.61 -5.51
C ILE A 74 -10.10 0.76 -5.49
N ARG A 75 -10.97 0.93 -6.48
CA ARG A 75 -12.12 0.05 -6.64
C ARG A 75 -11.77 -1.21 -7.42
N GLY A 76 -12.51 -2.29 -7.16
CA GLY A 76 -12.49 -3.51 -7.95
C GLY A 76 -13.77 -3.66 -8.77
N ASN A 77 -13.95 -4.83 -9.39
CA ASN A 77 -15.06 -5.06 -10.31
C ASN A 77 -16.43 -5.18 -9.62
N ILE A 78 -16.48 -5.46 -8.32
CA ILE A 78 -17.74 -5.52 -7.57
C ILE A 78 -18.13 -4.18 -6.94
N ASP A 79 -17.20 -3.24 -6.88
CA ASP A 79 -17.43 -1.96 -6.21
C ASP A 79 -18.28 -1.05 -7.11
N ALA A 80 -19.53 -0.85 -6.73
CA ALA A 80 -20.54 -0.12 -7.48
C ALA A 80 -21.32 0.86 -6.58
N GLY A 81 -22.03 1.78 -7.21
CA GLY A 81 -22.81 2.79 -6.52
C GLY A 81 -22.03 4.10 -6.31
N GLU A 82 -22.67 5.05 -5.65
CA GLU A 82 -22.12 6.43 -5.51
C GLU A 82 -20.80 6.43 -4.72
N TRP A 83 -20.72 5.67 -3.63
CA TRP A 83 -19.54 5.61 -2.79
C TRP A 83 -18.28 5.10 -3.52
N ALA A 84 -18.47 4.20 -4.50
CA ALA A 84 -17.35 3.62 -5.25
C ALA A 84 -16.70 4.62 -6.22
N LYS A 85 -17.40 5.71 -6.57
CA LYS A 85 -16.87 6.77 -7.43
C LYS A 85 -15.72 7.55 -6.79
N ASP A 86 -15.61 7.52 -5.46
CA ASP A 86 -14.53 8.15 -4.72
C ASP A 86 -13.19 7.41 -4.88
N TYR A 87 -13.23 6.19 -5.44
CA TYR A 87 -12.06 5.34 -5.63
C TYR A 87 -11.74 5.16 -7.12
N PRO A 88 -10.52 5.46 -7.56
CA PRO A 88 -10.11 5.26 -8.94
C PRO A 88 -9.95 3.76 -9.27
N ASP A 89 -9.91 3.42 -10.57
CA ASP A 89 -9.61 2.06 -11.04
C ASP A 89 -8.15 1.67 -10.80
N THR A 90 -7.26 2.66 -10.86
CA THR A 90 -5.81 2.48 -10.65
C THR A 90 -5.23 3.67 -9.89
N LYS A 91 -4.15 3.47 -9.16
CA LYS A 91 -3.47 4.54 -8.45
C LYS A 91 -1.96 4.34 -8.44
N LEU A 92 -1.22 5.40 -8.73
CA LEU A 92 0.20 5.48 -8.41
C LEU A 92 0.35 6.08 -7.01
N VAL A 93 1.06 5.38 -6.14
CA VAL A 93 1.37 5.78 -4.76
C VAL A 93 2.88 5.90 -4.63
N VAL A 94 3.37 7.05 -4.21
CA VAL A 94 4.80 7.25 -3.95
C VAL A 94 5.01 7.35 -2.45
N LEU A 95 5.75 6.39 -1.90
CA LEU A 95 6.07 6.31 -0.48
C LEU A 95 7.57 6.02 -0.31
N GLY A 96 8.25 6.79 0.52
CA GLY A 96 9.69 6.60 0.77
C GLY A 96 10.54 6.55 -0.50
N GLY A 97 10.19 7.32 -1.52
CA GLY A 97 10.87 7.33 -2.82
C GLY A 97 10.55 6.14 -3.74
N ARG A 98 9.71 5.19 -3.32
CA ARG A 98 9.28 4.05 -4.14
C ARG A 98 7.96 4.34 -4.84
N ALA A 99 7.88 3.96 -6.11
CA ALA A 99 6.70 4.08 -6.97
C ALA A 99 5.90 2.76 -6.96
N LEU A 100 4.72 2.77 -6.32
CA LEU A 100 3.84 1.62 -6.18
C LEU A 100 2.61 1.82 -7.08
N TYR A 101 2.46 1.00 -8.11
CA TYR A 101 1.29 1.02 -8.98
C TYR A 101 0.25 0.02 -8.50
N VAL A 102 -0.96 0.50 -8.26
CA VAL A 102 -2.07 -0.29 -7.72
C VAL A 102 -3.16 -0.42 -8.77
N LEU A 103 -3.56 -1.65 -9.08
CA LEU A 103 -4.70 -1.99 -9.94
C LEU A 103 -5.38 -3.24 -9.38
N HIS A 104 -6.68 -3.42 -9.66
CA HIS A 104 -7.38 -4.59 -9.12
C HIS A 104 -7.03 -5.87 -9.87
N ASN A 105 -7.22 -5.89 -11.18
CA ASN A 105 -6.98 -7.08 -12.01
C ASN A 105 -5.69 -6.95 -12.81
N LEU A 106 -4.68 -7.76 -12.49
CA LEU A 106 -3.37 -7.70 -13.13
C LEU A 106 -3.44 -7.97 -14.66
N ASN A 107 -4.45 -8.72 -15.14
CA ASN A 107 -4.61 -8.99 -16.56
C ASN A 107 -5.05 -7.75 -17.36
N GLU A 108 -5.48 -6.69 -16.68
CA GLU A 108 -5.92 -5.43 -17.31
C GLU A 108 -4.80 -4.38 -17.39
N ILE A 109 -3.59 -4.71 -16.97
CA ILE A 109 -2.45 -3.80 -17.06
C ILE A 109 -2.15 -3.46 -18.53
N LYS A 110 -2.15 -2.15 -18.84
CA LYS A 110 -1.98 -1.64 -20.22
C LYS A 110 -0.63 -0.96 -20.45
N LEU A 111 0.28 -1.07 -19.48
CA LEU A 111 1.59 -0.44 -19.52
C LEU A 111 2.66 -1.45 -19.11
N ASP A 112 3.91 -1.13 -19.45
CA ASP A 112 5.05 -1.87 -18.91
C ASP A 112 5.53 -1.18 -17.62
N PRO A 113 5.38 -1.84 -16.44
CA PRO A 113 5.75 -1.24 -15.17
C PRO A 113 7.25 -0.94 -15.06
N ALA A 114 8.11 -1.77 -15.65
CA ALA A 114 9.55 -1.55 -15.64
C ALA A 114 9.93 -0.32 -16.48
N ALA A 115 9.38 -0.20 -17.69
CA ALA A 115 9.58 0.96 -18.54
C ALA A 115 8.96 2.24 -17.95
N SER A 116 7.92 2.10 -17.12
CA SER A 116 7.27 3.21 -16.40
C SER A 116 8.03 3.65 -15.15
N GLY A 117 9.08 2.94 -14.75
CA GLY A 117 9.86 3.24 -13.55
C GLY A 117 9.17 2.87 -12.25
N TYR A 118 8.26 1.90 -12.27
CA TYR A 118 7.58 1.44 -11.06
C TYR A 118 8.42 0.37 -10.35
N ASP A 119 8.50 0.50 -9.02
CA ASP A 119 9.21 -0.46 -8.16
C ASP A 119 8.32 -1.65 -7.81
N VAL A 120 7.03 -1.40 -7.59
CA VAL A 120 6.06 -2.39 -7.11
C VAL A 120 4.75 -2.29 -7.88
N VAL A 121 4.17 -3.44 -8.21
CA VAL A 121 2.78 -3.57 -8.69
C VAL A 121 1.99 -4.33 -7.64
N ILE A 122 0.88 -3.75 -7.19
CA ILE A 122 -0.03 -4.35 -6.20
C ILE A 122 -1.35 -4.65 -6.89
N SER A 123 -1.85 -5.89 -6.74
CA SER A 123 -3.13 -6.31 -7.33
C SER A 123 -3.92 -7.21 -6.40
N GLY A 124 -5.18 -7.48 -6.74
CA GLY A 124 -6.10 -8.40 -6.06
C GLY A 124 -6.72 -9.39 -7.03
N HIS A 125 -8.06 -9.47 -7.04
CA HIS A 125 -8.93 -10.15 -7.99
C HIS A 125 -8.83 -11.70 -8.02
N SER A 126 -7.62 -12.23 -8.12
CA SER A 126 -7.42 -13.69 -8.21
C SER A 126 -7.66 -14.42 -6.89
N HIS A 127 -7.73 -13.71 -5.76
CA HIS A 127 -7.79 -14.24 -4.39
C HIS A 127 -6.61 -15.15 -4.02
N ARG A 128 -5.57 -15.23 -4.85
CA ARG A 128 -4.40 -16.09 -4.64
C ARG A 128 -3.24 -15.24 -4.14
N PRO A 129 -2.76 -15.44 -2.91
CA PRO A 129 -1.57 -14.75 -2.45
C PRO A 129 -0.40 -15.07 -3.37
N LYS A 130 0.31 -14.03 -3.81
CA LYS A 130 1.47 -14.20 -4.69
C LYS A 130 2.46 -13.06 -4.53
N ILE A 131 3.73 -13.43 -4.48
CA ILE A 131 4.86 -12.52 -4.56
C ILE A 131 5.77 -13.02 -5.68
N GLU A 132 6.09 -12.16 -6.63
CA GLU A 132 7.06 -12.48 -7.68
C GLU A 132 7.79 -11.21 -8.13
N THR A 133 8.99 -11.35 -8.66
CA THR A 133 9.74 -10.25 -9.29
C THR A 133 9.90 -10.54 -10.76
N LYS A 134 9.56 -9.58 -11.61
CA LYS A 134 9.72 -9.64 -13.06
C LYS A 134 10.35 -8.34 -13.55
N ASN A 135 11.41 -8.44 -14.35
CA ASN A 135 12.08 -7.27 -14.93
C ASN A 135 12.46 -6.19 -13.90
N GLY A 136 12.85 -6.60 -12.68
CA GLY A 136 13.20 -5.70 -11.59
C GLY A 136 12.02 -5.10 -10.82
N VAL A 137 10.79 -5.36 -11.23
CA VAL A 137 9.56 -4.91 -10.54
C VAL A 137 9.02 -6.00 -9.64
N LEU A 138 8.70 -5.65 -8.39
CA LEU A 138 8.05 -6.53 -7.43
C LEU A 138 6.53 -6.55 -7.65
N TYR A 139 5.94 -7.73 -7.82
CA TYR A 139 4.49 -7.93 -7.92
C TYR A 139 3.97 -8.57 -6.64
N VAL A 140 2.97 -7.96 -6.03
CA VAL A 140 2.34 -8.43 -4.78
C VAL A 140 0.84 -8.54 -4.96
N ASN A 141 0.31 -9.74 -4.76
CA ASN A 141 -1.11 -9.96 -4.53
C ASN A 141 -1.26 -10.50 -3.10
N PRO A 142 -1.98 -9.80 -2.20
CA PRO A 142 -2.12 -10.24 -0.82
C PRO A 142 -3.03 -11.47 -0.67
N GLY A 143 -3.76 -11.86 -1.70
CA GLY A 143 -4.88 -12.78 -1.62
C GLY A 143 -6.17 -12.05 -1.27
N SER A 144 -7.13 -12.77 -0.70
CA SER A 144 -8.41 -12.23 -0.24
C SER A 144 -8.45 -12.20 1.30
N ALA A 145 -8.85 -11.07 1.86
CA ALA A 145 -9.08 -10.93 3.31
C ALA A 145 -10.55 -11.09 3.71
N GLY A 146 -11.45 -11.20 2.74
CA GLY A 146 -12.88 -11.31 2.91
C GLY A 146 -13.40 -12.73 3.09
N PRO A 147 -14.60 -13.03 2.60
CA PRO A 147 -15.18 -14.37 2.65
C PRO A 147 -14.27 -15.40 1.94
N ARG A 148 -14.09 -16.55 2.59
CA ARG A 148 -13.26 -17.62 2.01
C ARG A 148 -13.88 -18.12 0.71
N ARG A 149 -13.06 -18.19 -0.34
CA ARG A 149 -13.43 -18.79 -1.61
C ARG A 149 -12.63 -20.06 -1.86
N PHE A 150 -13.34 -21.15 -2.14
CA PHE A 150 -12.72 -22.46 -2.37
C PHE A 150 -11.78 -22.88 -1.23
N LYS A 151 -10.62 -23.43 -1.60
CA LYS A 151 -9.54 -23.82 -0.66
C LYS A 151 -8.44 -22.76 -0.54
N LEU A 152 -8.70 -21.54 -1.04
CA LEU A 152 -7.69 -20.48 -0.96
C LEU A 152 -7.55 -19.98 0.49
N PRO A 153 -6.34 -19.60 0.89
CA PRO A 153 -6.12 -19.01 2.21
C PRO A 153 -6.77 -17.63 2.30
N ILE A 154 -7.19 -17.25 3.49
CA ILE A 154 -7.52 -15.88 3.81
C ILE A 154 -6.20 -15.22 4.19
N ALA A 155 -5.86 -14.10 3.56
CA ALA A 155 -4.57 -13.48 3.77
C ALA A 155 -4.59 -11.96 3.56
N VAL A 156 -3.60 -11.33 4.13
CA VAL A 156 -3.15 -9.97 3.83
C VAL A 156 -1.65 -10.02 3.53
N ALA A 157 -1.07 -8.90 3.11
CA ALA A 157 0.37 -8.81 2.95
C ALA A 157 0.93 -7.61 3.70
N THR A 158 2.23 -7.65 3.96
CA THR A 158 3.02 -6.48 4.36
C THR A 158 4.18 -6.31 3.41
N LEU A 159 4.57 -5.07 3.19
CA LEU A 159 5.77 -4.71 2.48
C LEU A 159 6.56 -3.73 3.34
N ALA A 160 7.74 -4.15 3.77
CA ALA A 160 8.69 -3.27 4.43
C ALA A 160 9.79 -2.89 3.43
N PHE A 161 10.14 -1.62 3.36
CA PHE A 161 11.09 -1.15 2.35
C PHE A 161 11.88 0.09 2.78
N SER A 162 13.04 0.26 2.17
CA SER A 162 13.84 1.47 2.15
C SER A 162 14.25 1.77 0.70
N ASP A 163 15.15 2.72 0.51
CA ASP A 163 15.77 3.00 -0.78
C ASP A 163 16.51 1.78 -1.39
N ARG A 164 16.98 0.84 -0.54
CA ARG A 164 17.83 -0.29 -0.93
C ARG A 164 17.13 -1.63 -1.01
N VAL A 165 16.06 -1.84 -0.24
CA VAL A 165 15.44 -3.15 -0.10
C VAL A 165 13.92 -3.09 -0.18
N LEU A 166 13.32 -4.19 -0.66
CA LEU A 166 11.89 -4.49 -0.63
C LEU A 166 11.72 -5.84 0.03
N VAL A 167 10.96 -5.90 1.13
CA VAL A 167 10.73 -7.13 1.91
C VAL A 167 9.23 -7.41 2.00
N PRO A 168 8.64 -8.07 0.98
CA PRO A 168 7.24 -8.46 0.99
C PRO A 168 7.02 -9.70 1.84
N ARG A 169 5.84 -9.80 2.49
CA ARG A 169 5.41 -10.99 3.22
C ARG A 169 3.91 -11.20 3.04
N ILE A 170 3.50 -12.44 2.76
CA ILE A 170 2.10 -12.87 2.88
C ILE A 170 1.87 -13.30 4.33
N LEU A 171 0.77 -12.85 4.90
CA LEU A 171 0.33 -13.19 6.25
C LEU A 171 -1.02 -13.88 6.15
N GLU A 172 -1.01 -15.21 6.25
CA GLU A 172 -2.24 -16.00 6.30
C GLU A 172 -2.98 -15.73 7.61
N ILE A 173 -4.28 -15.67 7.49
CA ILE A 173 -5.22 -15.49 8.59
C ILE A 173 -5.86 -16.84 8.82
N ALA A 174 -5.80 -17.34 10.05
CA ALA A 174 -6.49 -18.56 10.41
C ALA A 174 -8.01 -18.40 10.15
N PRO A 175 -8.67 -19.45 9.66
CA PRO A 175 -10.09 -19.42 9.34
C PRO A 175 -10.96 -19.28 10.58
#